data_182ec2639963a384bf9d2a890da9e30a
#
_entry.id   182ec2639963a384bf9d2a890da9e30a
#
_cell.length_a   1.000
_cell.length_b   1.000
_cell.length_c   1.000
_cell.angle_alpha   90.00
_cell.angle_beta   90.00
_cell.angle_gamma   90.00
#
_symmetry.space_group_name_H-M   'P 1'
#
loop_
_entity.id
_entity.type
_entity.pdbx_description
1 polymer ?
#
loop_
_entity_poly.entity_id
_entity_poly.type
_entity_poly.pdbx_seq_one_letter_code
_entity_poly.pdbx_strand_id
1 'polypeptide(L)'
;MREDSDASRVDEELVSRGTAVRAFDLSRLQQARSRKKLSLEQVSLLSGVDKSTIGHWETGFTQPSIENLAAVATALDVQIAYLVPIPAGDLRPADHRNRQGRTPQSAAEAVGIKRDRLRIFERAVRLLDAATMAALAELYGIELEELSESWRRERNARRRSLGV
;
A
#
# COMPACT_ATOMS: atom_id res chain seq x y z
N MET A 1 -11.29 33.60 15.09
CA MET A 1 -11.60 32.18 15.30
C MET A 1 -11.64 31.45 13.97
N ARG A 2 -10.55 31.44 13.23
CA ARG A 2 -10.40 30.78 11.90
C ARG A 2 -9.01 30.17 11.65
N GLU A 3 -8.18 29.95 12.67
CA GLU A 3 -6.79 29.45 12.51
C GLU A 3 -6.62 27.96 12.79
N ASP A 4 -7.58 27.29 13.47
CA ASP A 4 -7.45 25.87 13.84
C ASP A 4 -7.83 24.88 12.71
N SER A 5 -8.42 25.38 11.60
CA SER A 5 -8.87 24.53 10.49
C SER A 5 -7.78 24.22 9.46
N ASP A 6 -6.72 25.01 9.44
CA ASP A 6 -5.64 24.88 8.43
C ASP A 6 -4.53 23.95 8.89
N ALA A 7 -4.22 23.93 10.19
CA ALA A 7 -3.24 23.02 10.76
C ALA A 7 -3.67 21.54 10.64
N SER A 8 -4.95 21.25 10.87
CA SER A 8 -5.50 19.89 10.73
C SER A 8 -5.46 19.37 9.29
N ARG A 9 -5.65 20.24 8.29
CA ARG A 9 -5.56 19.90 6.88
C ARG A 9 -4.14 19.60 6.43
N VAL A 10 -3.16 20.33 6.93
CA VAL A 10 -1.75 20.12 6.63
C VAL A 10 -1.25 18.81 7.23
N ASP A 11 -1.70 18.47 8.43
CA ASP A 11 -1.36 17.21 9.09
C ASP A 11 -2.03 15.99 8.40
N GLU A 12 -3.29 16.10 7.96
CA GLU A 12 -3.96 15.06 7.16
C GLU A 12 -3.28 14.88 5.80
N GLU A 13 -2.85 15.93 5.13
CA GLU A 13 -2.16 15.87 3.84
C GLU A 13 -0.75 15.26 3.98
N LEU A 14 -0.03 15.56 5.06
CA LEU A 14 1.27 14.96 5.38
C LEU A 14 1.17 13.47 5.77
N VAL A 15 0.14 13.10 6.52
CA VAL A 15 -0.16 11.70 6.86
C VAL A 15 -0.57 10.92 5.62
N SER A 16 -1.35 11.52 4.73
CA SER A 16 -1.77 10.92 3.45
C SER A 16 -0.58 10.62 2.52
N ARG A 17 0.41 11.53 2.43
CA ARG A 17 1.62 11.31 1.63
C ARG A 17 2.48 10.14 2.13
N GLY A 18 2.44 9.82 3.42
CA GLY A 18 3.18 8.71 4.01
C GLY A 18 2.53 7.33 3.82
N THR A 19 1.25 7.28 3.45
CA THR A 19 0.45 6.06 3.33
C THR A 19 -0.01 5.74 1.90
N ALA A 20 0.22 6.65 0.94
CA ALA A 20 -0.13 6.46 -0.46
C ALA A 20 0.53 5.21 -1.06
N VAL A 21 -0.26 4.42 -1.77
CA VAL A 21 0.21 3.20 -2.43
C VAL A 21 1.00 3.53 -3.68
N ARG A 22 2.24 3.04 -3.76
CA ARG A 22 3.12 3.23 -4.93
C ARG A 22 2.55 2.54 -6.16
N ALA A 23 2.69 3.18 -7.34
CA ALA A 23 2.30 2.64 -8.64
C ALA A 23 0.81 2.30 -8.79
N PHE A 24 -0.06 3.00 -8.09
CA PHE A 24 -1.49 2.91 -8.32
C PHE A 24 -1.83 3.37 -9.75
N ASP A 25 -2.62 2.55 -10.45
CA ASP A 25 -3.05 2.80 -11.83
C ASP A 25 -4.55 3.13 -11.87
N LEU A 26 -4.86 4.41 -11.99
CA LEU A 26 -6.23 4.91 -12.05
C LEU A 26 -7.03 4.37 -13.26
N SER A 27 -6.35 4.11 -14.39
CA SER A 27 -7.02 3.56 -15.57
C SER A 27 -7.53 2.14 -15.32
N ARG A 28 -6.79 1.35 -14.58
CA ARG A 28 -7.20 0.00 -14.17
C ARG A 28 -8.36 0.03 -13.17
N LEU A 29 -8.40 1.02 -12.29
CA LEU A 29 -9.55 1.23 -11.40
C LEU A 29 -10.81 1.53 -12.23
N GLN A 30 -10.74 2.46 -13.17
CA GLN A 30 -11.85 2.81 -14.07
C GLN A 30 -12.31 1.59 -14.88
N GLN A 31 -11.35 0.81 -15.42
CA GLN A 31 -11.65 -0.42 -16.17
C GLN A 31 -12.35 -1.48 -15.32
N ALA A 32 -11.85 -1.73 -14.09
CA ALA A 32 -12.46 -2.68 -13.18
C ALA A 32 -13.90 -2.30 -12.84
N ARG A 33 -14.14 -1.02 -12.52
CA ARG A 33 -15.50 -0.51 -12.26
C ARG A 33 -16.40 -0.62 -13.48
N SER A 34 -15.91 -0.26 -14.66
CA SER A 34 -16.66 -0.34 -15.91
C SER A 34 -17.02 -1.78 -16.28
N ARG A 35 -16.12 -2.74 -16.09
CA ARG A 35 -16.40 -4.19 -16.31
C ARG A 35 -17.52 -4.70 -15.40
N LYS A 36 -17.59 -4.23 -14.18
CA LYS A 36 -18.65 -4.55 -13.23
C LYS A 36 -19.93 -3.74 -13.48
N LYS A 37 -19.89 -2.75 -14.38
CA LYS A 37 -21.02 -1.84 -14.67
C LYS A 37 -21.53 -1.11 -13.42
N LEU A 38 -20.63 -0.79 -12.49
CA LEU A 38 -20.95 -0.09 -11.24
C LEU A 38 -20.74 1.40 -11.38
N SER A 39 -21.67 2.19 -10.82
CA SER A 39 -21.46 3.62 -10.60
C SER A 39 -20.48 3.87 -9.44
N LEU A 40 -19.94 5.09 -9.35
CA LEU A 40 -19.12 5.50 -8.19
C LEU A 40 -19.90 5.36 -6.87
N GLU A 41 -21.17 5.66 -6.88
CA GLU A 41 -22.06 5.53 -5.71
C GLU A 41 -22.25 4.08 -5.28
N GLN A 42 -22.40 3.15 -6.24
CA GLN A 42 -22.49 1.72 -5.95
C GLN A 42 -21.17 1.17 -5.39
N VAL A 43 -20.02 1.58 -5.94
CA VAL A 43 -18.72 1.20 -5.38
C VAL A 43 -18.53 1.76 -3.98
N SER A 44 -18.94 3.00 -3.74
CA SER A 44 -18.91 3.63 -2.41
C SER A 44 -19.74 2.84 -1.41
N LEU A 45 -20.96 2.46 -1.77
CA LEU A 45 -21.84 1.67 -0.92
C LEU A 45 -21.25 0.29 -0.58
N LEU A 46 -20.63 -0.38 -1.57
CA LEU A 46 -20.04 -1.72 -1.39
C LEU A 46 -18.73 -1.71 -0.62
N SER A 47 -17.92 -0.67 -0.80
CA SER A 47 -16.58 -0.57 -0.19
C SER A 47 -16.55 0.17 1.13
N GLY A 48 -17.55 1.00 1.41
CA GLY A 48 -17.54 1.94 2.54
C GLY A 48 -16.61 3.14 2.33
N VAL A 49 -16.01 3.29 1.14
CA VAL A 49 -15.15 4.43 0.80
C VAL A 49 -16.01 5.51 0.15
N ASP A 50 -15.82 6.77 0.56
CA ASP A 50 -16.60 7.89 0.08
C ASP A 50 -16.53 8.02 -1.47
N LYS A 51 -17.67 8.27 -2.10
CA LYS A 51 -17.81 8.47 -3.55
C LYS A 51 -16.87 9.56 -4.09
N SER A 52 -16.74 10.68 -3.38
CA SER A 52 -15.84 11.76 -3.78
C SER A 52 -14.37 11.32 -3.73
N THR A 53 -14.00 10.54 -2.74
CA THR A 53 -12.65 9.97 -2.60
C THR A 53 -12.31 9.06 -3.78
N ILE A 54 -13.21 8.14 -4.15
CA ILE A 54 -13.02 7.25 -5.31
C ILE A 54 -12.92 8.07 -6.60
N GLY A 55 -13.78 9.08 -6.76
CA GLY A 55 -13.74 9.99 -7.90
C GLY A 55 -12.40 10.75 -8.02
N HIS A 56 -11.84 11.19 -6.90
CA HIS A 56 -10.52 11.83 -6.86
C HIS A 56 -9.39 10.87 -7.27
N TRP A 57 -9.50 9.57 -6.97
CA TRP A 57 -8.53 8.59 -7.45
C TRP A 57 -8.63 8.37 -8.97
N GLU A 58 -9.86 8.30 -9.51
CA GLU A 58 -10.09 8.12 -10.94
C GLU A 58 -9.66 9.33 -11.78
N THR A 59 -9.60 10.51 -11.19
CA THR A 59 -9.09 11.73 -11.85
C THR A 59 -7.61 12.02 -11.56
N GLY A 60 -6.98 11.22 -10.68
CA GLY A 60 -5.58 11.41 -10.30
C GLY A 60 -5.35 12.57 -9.32
N PHE A 61 -6.41 13.15 -8.76
CA PHE A 61 -6.31 14.26 -7.81
C PHE A 61 -5.69 13.81 -6.48
N THR A 62 -6.05 12.61 -6.00
CA THR A 62 -5.45 11.97 -4.83
C THR A 62 -5.12 10.52 -5.11
N GLN A 63 -4.29 9.91 -4.23
CA GLN A 63 -3.99 8.50 -4.28
C GLN A 63 -4.61 7.75 -3.09
N PRO A 64 -4.97 6.47 -3.27
CA PRO A 64 -5.57 5.69 -2.20
C PRO A 64 -4.55 5.33 -1.10
N SER A 65 -5.05 5.23 0.15
CA SER A 65 -4.41 4.44 1.20
C SER A 65 -4.60 2.95 0.92
N ILE A 66 -3.75 2.09 1.50
CA ILE A 66 -3.88 0.65 1.27
C ILE A 66 -5.19 0.08 1.82
N GLU A 67 -5.69 0.58 2.93
CA GLU A 67 -6.95 0.16 3.53
C GLU A 67 -8.14 0.42 2.60
N ASN A 68 -8.23 1.65 2.10
CA ASN A 68 -9.30 2.05 1.20
C ASN A 68 -9.18 1.35 -0.16
N LEU A 69 -7.95 1.18 -0.68
CA LEU A 69 -7.73 0.45 -1.92
C LEU A 69 -8.14 -1.02 -1.80
N ALA A 70 -7.84 -1.68 -0.68
CA ALA A 70 -8.24 -3.05 -0.42
C ALA A 70 -9.76 -3.20 -0.38
N ALA A 71 -10.48 -2.27 0.26
CA ALA A 71 -11.93 -2.27 0.32
C ALA A 71 -12.56 -2.09 -1.08
N VAL A 72 -12.03 -1.17 -1.89
CA VAL A 72 -12.50 -0.96 -3.27
C VAL A 72 -12.14 -2.14 -4.17
N ALA A 73 -10.95 -2.72 -4.05
CA ALA A 73 -10.55 -3.91 -4.80
C ALA A 73 -11.49 -5.09 -4.52
N THR A 74 -11.87 -5.29 -3.26
CA THR A 74 -12.87 -6.30 -2.86
C THR A 74 -14.22 -6.02 -3.48
N ALA A 75 -14.72 -4.78 -3.42
CA ALA A 75 -15.99 -4.39 -4.03
C ALA A 75 -16.02 -4.61 -5.54
N LEU A 76 -14.89 -4.43 -6.21
CA LEU A 76 -14.72 -4.64 -7.65
C LEU A 76 -14.34 -6.07 -8.02
N ASP A 77 -14.10 -6.96 -7.03
CA ASP A 77 -13.67 -8.34 -7.23
C ASP A 77 -12.40 -8.45 -8.08
N VAL A 78 -11.42 -7.63 -7.73
CA VAL A 78 -10.09 -7.64 -8.32
C VAL A 78 -9.01 -7.73 -7.24
N GLN A 79 -7.86 -8.29 -7.60
CA GLN A 79 -6.71 -8.27 -6.72
C GLN A 79 -6.08 -6.87 -6.68
N ILE A 80 -5.49 -6.49 -5.54
CA ILE A 80 -4.74 -5.23 -5.42
C ILE A 80 -3.62 -5.17 -6.45
N ALA A 81 -2.96 -6.30 -6.75
CA ALA A 81 -1.91 -6.38 -7.77
C ALA A 81 -2.37 -5.97 -9.18
N TYR A 82 -3.66 -6.10 -9.48
CA TYR A 82 -4.23 -5.58 -10.73
C TYR A 82 -4.27 -4.05 -10.74
N LEU A 83 -4.63 -3.43 -9.62
CA LEU A 83 -4.71 -1.97 -9.48
C LEU A 83 -3.33 -1.31 -9.26
N VAL A 84 -2.34 -2.11 -8.85
CA VAL A 84 -0.97 -1.70 -8.56
C VAL A 84 0.00 -2.61 -9.31
N PRO A 85 0.14 -2.41 -10.64
CA PRO A 85 0.84 -3.35 -11.52
C PRO A 85 2.36 -3.21 -11.45
N ILE A 86 2.96 -3.56 -10.31
CA ILE A 86 4.41 -3.55 -10.14
C ILE A 86 4.98 -4.88 -10.67
N PRO A 87 5.94 -4.86 -11.62
CA PRO A 87 6.63 -6.07 -12.05
C PRO A 87 7.29 -6.82 -10.89
N ALA A 88 7.33 -8.15 -10.95
CA ALA A 88 7.88 -8.97 -9.87
C ALA A 88 9.33 -8.58 -9.48
N GLY A 89 10.16 -8.25 -10.48
CA GLY A 89 11.54 -7.80 -10.26
C GLY A 89 11.69 -6.43 -9.60
N ASP A 90 10.62 -5.64 -9.52
CA ASP A 90 10.63 -4.28 -8.96
C ASP A 90 9.91 -4.19 -7.61
N LEU A 91 9.39 -5.31 -7.11
CA LEU A 91 8.70 -5.35 -5.83
C LEU A 91 9.66 -5.06 -4.67
N ARG A 92 9.23 -4.15 -3.81
CA ARG A 92 9.88 -3.82 -2.54
C ARG A 92 9.23 -4.60 -1.39
N PRO A 93 9.85 -4.71 -0.22
CA PRO A 93 9.23 -5.39 0.92
C PRO A 93 7.83 -4.85 1.27
N ALA A 94 7.63 -3.54 1.23
CA ALA A 94 6.32 -2.91 1.48
C ALA A 94 5.27 -3.26 0.41
N ASP A 95 5.66 -3.52 -0.83
CA ASP A 95 4.73 -3.86 -1.91
C ASP A 95 4.12 -5.25 -1.71
N HIS A 96 4.87 -6.21 -1.16
CA HIS A 96 4.34 -7.52 -0.78
C HIS A 96 3.26 -7.40 0.29
N ARG A 97 3.49 -6.57 1.32
CA ARG A 97 2.48 -6.26 2.33
C ARG A 97 1.24 -5.59 1.71
N ASN A 98 1.44 -4.60 0.85
CA ASN A 98 0.36 -3.87 0.18
C ASN A 98 -0.50 -4.80 -0.69
N ARG A 99 0.09 -5.78 -1.37
CA ARG A 99 -0.66 -6.79 -2.15
C ARG A 99 -1.64 -7.61 -1.31
N GLN A 100 -1.38 -7.72 0.00
CA GLN A 100 -2.26 -8.37 0.96
C GLN A 100 -3.26 -7.41 1.63
N GLY A 101 -3.33 -6.16 1.17
CA GLY A 101 -4.23 -5.14 1.74
C GLY A 101 -3.91 -4.76 3.18
N ARG A 102 -2.68 -4.98 3.63
CA ARG A 102 -2.29 -4.78 5.04
C ARG A 102 -1.61 -3.44 5.26
N THR A 103 -1.99 -2.78 6.34
CA THR A 103 -1.22 -1.64 6.86
C THR A 103 0.07 -2.11 7.54
N PRO A 104 1.07 -1.21 7.72
CA PRO A 104 2.24 -1.54 8.52
C PRO A 104 1.89 -1.99 9.94
N GLN A 105 0.86 -1.39 10.54
CA GLN A 105 0.39 -1.74 11.87
C GLN A 105 -0.17 -3.17 11.89
N SER A 106 -1.11 -3.50 11.00
CA SER A 106 -1.75 -4.82 10.98
C SER A 106 -0.77 -5.95 10.65
N ALA A 107 0.21 -5.69 9.79
CA ALA A 107 1.23 -6.69 9.46
C ALA A 107 2.22 -6.89 10.63
N ALA A 108 2.64 -5.82 11.30
CA ALA A 108 3.52 -5.90 12.46
C ALA A 108 2.87 -6.66 13.62
N GLU A 109 1.60 -6.37 13.91
CA GLU A 109 0.81 -7.08 14.93
C GLU A 109 0.68 -8.58 14.61
N ALA A 110 0.42 -8.93 13.35
CA ALA A 110 0.26 -10.31 12.92
C ALA A 110 1.52 -11.17 13.16
N VAL A 111 2.72 -10.57 13.08
CA VAL A 111 4.00 -11.28 13.32
C VAL A 111 4.64 -10.93 14.67
N GLY A 112 3.94 -10.22 15.56
CA GLY A 112 4.37 -9.96 16.92
C GLY A 112 5.53 -8.97 17.06
N ILE A 113 5.67 -8.01 16.14
CA ILE A 113 6.71 -6.96 16.23
C ILE A 113 6.10 -5.56 16.31
N LYS A 114 6.89 -4.57 16.70
CA LYS A 114 6.47 -3.16 16.68
C LYS A 114 6.40 -2.66 15.23
N ARG A 115 5.39 -1.82 14.93
CA ARG A 115 5.22 -1.17 13.62
C ARG A 115 6.50 -0.52 13.11
N ASP A 116 7.21 0.21 13.96
CA ASP A 116 8.42 0.93 13.56
C ASP A 116 9.56 -0.03 13.18
N ARG A 117 9.65 -1.21 13.82
CA ARG A 117 10.59 -2.26 13.43
C ARG A 117 10.31 -2.78 12.03
N LEU A 118 9.03 -2.98 11.68
CA LEU A 118 8.63 -3.36 10.32
C LEU A 118 8.98 -2.26 9.31
N ARG A 119 8.70 -0.98 9.63
CA ARG A 119 9.03 0.15 8.74
C ARG A 119 10.52 0.31 8.50
N ILE A 120 11.36 0.08 9.52
CA ILE A 120 12.83 0.07 9.40
C ILE A 120 13.28 -1.04 8.44
N PHE A 121 12.67 -2.22 8.52
CA PHE A 121 12.90 -3.33 7.59
C PHE A 121 12.46 -2.97 6.16
N GLU A 122 11.23 -2.49 5.98
CA GLU A 122 10.68 -2.12 4.66
C GLU A 122 11.50 -1.03 3.95
N ARG A 123 12.12 -0.14 4.71
CA ARG A 123 13.06 0.87 4.19
C ARG A 123 14.48 0.33 3.96
N ALA A 124 14.68 -0.96 4.09
CA ALA A 124 15.95 -1.67 3.95
C ALA A 124 17.09 -1.07 4.80
N VAL A 125 16.78 -0.56 5.98
CA VAL A 125 17.76 -0.04 6.95
C VAL A 125 18.36 -1.18 7.76
N ARG A 126 17.50 -2.06 8.31
CA ARG A 126 17.93 -3.20 9.12
C ARG A 126 17.11 -4.44 8.75
N LEU A 127 17.81 -5.57 8.63
CA LEU A 127 17.20 -6.88 8.42
C LEU A 127 16.52 -7.35 9.73
N LEU A 128 15.46 -8.12 9.59
CA LEU A 128 14.81 -8.81 10.70
C LEU A 128 15.50 -10.15 10.97
N ASP A 129 15.25 -10.74 12.12
CA ASP A 129 15.68 -12.10 12.42
C ASP A 129 14.96 -13.13 11.53
N ALA A 130 15.55 -14.32 11.39
CA ALA A 130 15.08 -15.35 10.47
C ALA A 130 13.62 -15.78 10.76
N ALA A 131 13.24 -15.90 12.02
CA ALA A 131 11.89 -16.31 12.39
C ALA A 131 10.85 -15.25 12.00
N THR A 132 11.14 -13.96 12.23
CA THR A 132 10.26 -12.86 11.83
C THR A 132 10.19 -12.74 10.30
N MET A 133 11.31 -12.95 9.59
CA MET A 133 11.33 -12.97 8.11
C MET A 133 10.45 -14.09 7.55
N ALA A 134 10.53 -15.29 8.11
CA ALA A 134 9.71 -16.43 7.70
C ALA A 134 8.22 -16.16 7.98
N ALA A 135 7.88 -15.62 9.15
CA ALA A 135 6.50 -15.27 9.48
C ALA A 135 5.92 -14.19 8.55
N LEU A 136 6.71 -13.19 8.15
CA LEU A 136 6.30 -12.19 7.17
C LEU A 136 6.10 -12.79 5.78
N ALA A 137 7.00 -13.67 5.33
CA ALA A 137 6.87 -14.34 4.04
C ALA A 137 5.58 -15.17 3.98
N GLU A 138 5.29 -15.94 5.04
CA GLU A 138 4.04 -16.69 5.19
C GLU A 138 2.81 -15.75 5.18
N LEU A 139 2.85 -14.66 5.95
CA LEU A 139 1.78 -13.68 6.01
C LEU A 139 1.50 -13.05 4.64
N TYR A 140 2.53 -12.86 3.82
CA TYR A 140 2.43 -12.26 2.48
C TYR A 140 2.16 -13.30 1.39
N GLY A 141 2.17 -14.60 1.72
CA GLY A 141 1.93 -15.69 0.78
C GLY A 141 3.02 -15.81 -0.29
N ILE A 142 4.27 -15.56 0.09
CA ILE A 142 5.46 -15.62 -0.78
C ILE A 142 6.55 -16.49 -0.16
N GLU A 143 7.50 -16.91 -0.98
CA GLU A 143 8.68 -17.60 -0.49
C GLU A 143 9.63 -16.66 0.28
N LEU A 144 10.30 -17.19 1.30
CA LEU A 144 11.26 -16.41 2.10
C LEU A 144 12.37 -15.79 1.24
N GLU A 145 12.81 -16.50 0.20
CA GLU A 145 13.83 -16.00 -0.72
C GLU A 145 13.32 -14.80 -1.51
N GLU A 146 12.07 -14.79 -1.96
CA GLU A 146 11.45 -13.66 -2.66
C GLU A 146 11.44 -12.40 -1.78
N LEU A 147 11.05 -12.53 -0.50
CA LEU A 147 11.09 -11.43 0.45
C LEU A 147 12.53 -10.94 0.68
N SER A 148 13.48 -11.86 0.82
CA SER A 148 14.89 -11.56 1.02
C SER A 148 15.52 -10.84 -0.18
N GLU A 149 15.19 -11.27 -1.39
CA GLU A 149 15.63 -10.62 -2.63
C GLU A 149 15.05 -9.21 -2.78
N SER A 150 13.77 -9.02 -2.48
CA SER A 150 13.14 -7.70 -2.53
C SER A 150 13.82 -6.72 -1.57
N TRP A 151 14.20 -7.18 -0.38
CA TRP A 151 14.94 -6.39 0.59
C TRP A 151 16.36 -6.04 0.11
N ARG A 152 17.09 -7.00 -0.47
CA ARG A 152 18.43 -6.76 -1.03
C ARG A 152 18.38 -5.74 -2.16
N ARG A 153 17.38 -5.83 -3.06
CA ARG A 153 17.17 -4.86 -4.14
C ARG A 153 16.94 -3.43 -3.60
N GLU A 154 16.04 -3.29 -2.64
CA GLU A 154 15.73 -1.99 -2.03
C GLU A 154 16.96 -1.43 -1.30
N ARG A 155 17.71 -2.27 -0.58
CA ARG A 155 18.97 -1.85 0.07
C ARG A 155 20.00 -1.36 -0.93
N ASN A 156 20.18 -2.08 -2.04
CA ASN A 156 21.12 -1.68 -3.08
C ASN A 156 20.70 -0.39 -3.78
N ALA A 157 19.39 -0.23 -4.05
CA ALA A 157 18.85 1.00 -4.61
C ALA A 157 19.09 2.19 -3.67
N ARG A 158 18.84 2.00 -2.37
CA ARG A 158 19.09 3.01 -1.34
C ARG A 158 20.59 3.38 -1.24
N ARG A 159 21.49 2.40 -1.26
CA ARG A 159 22.94 2.67 -1.26
C ARG A 159 23.36 3.51 -2.45
N ARG A 160 22.90 3.15 -3.66
CA ARG A 160 23.17 3.93 -4.88
C ARG A 160 22.66 5.37 -4.76
N SER A 161 21.48 5.59 -4.21
CA SER A 161 20.93 6.94 -4.03
C SER A 161 21.70 7.79 -3.03
N LEU A 162 22.42 7.17 -2.11
CA LEU A 162 23.27 7.84 -1.11
C LEU A 162 24.74 7.92 -1.53
N GLY A 163 25.12 7.39 -2.67
CA GLY A 163 26.48 7.39 -3.19
C GLY A 163 27.46 6.46 -2.43
N VAL A 164 26.95 5.39 -1.81
CA VAL A 164 27.75 4.41 -1.03
C VAL A 164 27.46 2.98 -1.44
#